data_cd347779a64cf64df37c9477dc1ed220
#
_entry.id   cd347779a64cf64df37c9477dc1ed220
#
_cell.length_a   1.000
_cell.length_b   1.000
_cell.length_c   1.000
_cell.angle_alpha   90.00
_cell.angle_beta   90.00
_cell.angle_gamma   90.00
#
_symmetry.space_group_name_H-M   'P 1'
#
loop_
_entity.id
_entity.type
_entity.pdbx_description
1 polymer ?
#
loop_
_entity_poly.entity_id
_entity_poly.type
_entity_poly.pdbx_seq_one_letter_code
_entity_poly.pdbx_strand_id
1 'polypeptide(L)'
;MVEKILAIQGDSFKNLNIITDTTFLLALEAQRRNYKIYWYETKDINFINSKLMADICHIRFLENSKTYFKFISKKRFELRKSKVIFIRQNPPFNMDYVTSTLFLDTIKNNVKIV
;
A
#
# COMPACT_ATOMS: atom_id res chain seq x y z
N MET A 1 5.27 -19.93 8.26
CA MET A 1 4.45 -19.44 7.14
C MET A 1 4.75 -17.97 6.87
N VAL A 2 4.97 -17.64 5.61
CA VAL A 2 5.21 -16.26 5.21
C VAL A 2 3.86 -15.57 5.03
N GLU A 3 3.68 -14.43 5.68
CA GLU A 3 2.46 -13.64 5.49
C GLU A 3 2.43 -13.09 4.06
N LYS A 4 1.25 -13.12 3.45
CA LYS A 4 1.03 -12.48 2.16
C LYS A 4 0.60 -11.05 2.39
N ILE A 5 1.46 -10.11 2.05
CA ILE A 5 1.21 -8.69 2.25
C ILE A 5 1.19 -7.99 0.91
N LEU A 6 0.09 -7.30 0.63
CA LEU A 6 -0.01 -6.35 -0.47
C LEU A 6 0.12 -4.96 0.11
N ALA A 7 1.22 -4.28 -0.19
CA ALA A 7 1.40 -2.89 0.17
C ALA A 7 0.87 -2.02 -0.96
N ILE A 8 0.06 -1.03 -0.65
CA ILE A 8 -0.49 -0.11 -1.64
C ILE A 8 0.02 1.29 -1.33
N GLN A 9 0.75 1.86 -2.29
CA GLN A 9 1.16 3.25 -2.25
C GLN A 9 0.11 4.07 -2.99
N GLY A 10 -0.65 4.85 -2.26
CA GLY A 10 -1.75 5.60 -2.86
C GLY A 10 -2.04 6.88 -2.11
N ASP A 11 -3.06 7.58 -2.58
CA ASP A 11 -3.62 8.71 -1.87
C ASP A 11 -4.42 8.18 -0.66
N SER A 12 -4.96 9.07 0.16
CA SER A 12 -5.68 8.62 1.35
C SER A 12 -6.78 7.60 1.02
N PHE A 13 -6.74 6.44 1.68
CA PHE A 13 -7.77 5.42 1.48
C PHE A 13 -9.15 5.88 1.98
N LYS A 14 -9.21 6.95 2.74
CA LYS A 14 -10.47 7.52 3.24
C LYS A 14 -11.26 8.24 2.16
N ASN A 15 -10.63 8.52 1.01
CA ASN A 15 -11.23 9.28 -0.08
C ASN A 15 -11.45 8.45 -1.34
N LEU A 16 -11.50 7.13 -1.22
CA LEU A 16 -11.72 6.25 -2.37
C LEU A 16 -13.17 6.33 -2.86
N ASN A 17 -13.33 6.33 -4.18
CA ASN A 17 -14.63 6.13 -4.79
C ASN A 17 -14.81 4.63 -5.06
N ILE A 18 -15.53 3.94 -4.21
CA ILE A 18 -15.65 2.49 -4.26
C ILE A 18 -16.38 1.97 -5.50
N ILE A 19 -17.14 2.82 -6.18
CA ILE A 19 -17.86 2.42 -7.39
C ILE A 19 -16.93 2.37 -8.60
N THR A 20 -16.02 3.33 -8.72
CA THR A 20 -15.17 3.48 -9.90
C THR A 20 -13.69 3.19 -9.65
N ASP A 21 -13.28 3.01 -8.41
CA ASP A 21 -11.87 2.85 -8.07
C ASP A 21 -11.43 1.39 -8.23
N THR A 22 -10.58 1.15 -9.24
CA THR A 22 -10.05 -0.18 -9.49
C THR A 22 -9.13 -0.66 -8.36
N THR A 23 -8.53 0.25 -7.61
CA THR A 23 -7.68 -0.11 -6.46
C THR A 23 -8.50 -0.83 -5.39
N PHE A 24 -9.72 -0.35 -5.14
CA PHE A 24 -10.62 -1.01 -4.20
C PHE A 24 -10.92 -2.45 -4.63
N LEU A 25 -11.23 -2.64 -5.91
CA LEU A 25 -11.54 -3.97 -6.46
C LEU A 25 -10.33 -4.91 -6.39
N LEU A 26 -9.15 -4.39 -6.70
CA LEU A 26 -7.91 -5.17 -6.62
C LEU A 26 -7.61 -5.59 -5.19
N ALA A 27 -7.83 -4.69 -4.24
CA ALA A 27 -7.61 -4.99 -2.82
C ALA A 27 -8.59 -6.05 -2.32
N LEU A 28 -9.87 -5.97 -2.72
CA LEU A 28 -10.85 -7.00 -2.37
C LEU A 28 -10.43 -8.37 -2.90
N GLU A 29 -9.97 -8.43 -4.15
CA GLU A 29 -9.52 -9.70 -4.72
C GLU A 29 -8.30 -10.24 -3.99
N ALA A 30 -7.35 -9.38 -3.63
CA ALA A 30 -6.18 -9.78 -2.86
C ALA A 30 -6.60 -10.34 -1.49
N GLN A 31 -7.58 -9.74 -0.84
CA GLN A 31 -8.09 -10.23 0.44
C GLN A 31 -8.72 -11.62 0.30
N ARG A 32 -9.43 -11.87 -0.79
CA ARG A 32 -9.97 -13.22 -1.07
C ARG A 32 -8.86 -14.26 -1.18
N ARG A 33 -7.67 -13.84 -1.59
CA ARG A 33 -6.49 -14.71 -1.71
C ARG A 33 -5.62 -14.69 -0.46
N ASN A 34 -6.19 -14.23 0.65
CA ASN A 34 -5.57 -14.21 1.98
C ASN A 34 -4.41 -13.21 2.10
N TYR A 35 -4.42 -12.14 1.32
CA TYR A 35 -3.47 -11.05 1.49
C TYR A 35 -3.95 -10.10 2.56
N LYS A 36 -3.01 -9.57 3.34
CA LYS A 36 -3.25 -8.41 4.21
C LYS A 36 -2.96 -7.16 3.41
N ILE A 37 -3.78 -6.13 3.57
CA ILE A 37 -3.64 -4.86 2.86
C ILE A 37 -2.97 -3.86 3.79
N TYR A 38 -1.77 -3.40 3.41
CA TYR A 38 -1.02 -2.36 4.10
C TYR A 38 -0.99 -1.14 3.21
N TRP A 39 -1.62 -0.06 3.67
CA TRP A 39 -1.74 1.17 2.90
C TRP A 39 -0.82 2.24 3.44
N TYR A 40 -0.14 2.97 2.55
CA TYR A 40 0.71 4.09 2.94
C TYR A 40 0.71 5.14 1.84
N GLU A 41 1.12 6.37 2.20
CA GLU A 41 1.33 7.46 1.24
C GLU A 41 2.82 7.70 1.06
N THR A 42 3.20 8.41 0.00
CA THR A 42 4.61 8.66 -0.29
C THR A 42 5.35 9.36 0.85
N LYS A 43 4.65 10.22 1.57
CA LYS A 43 5.23 10.93 2.72
C LYS A 43 5.63 10.02 3.89
N ASP A 44 5.11 8.80 3.88
CA ASP A 44 5.30 7.85 4.99
C ASP A 44 6.53 6.96 4.83
N ILE A 45 7.24 7.10 3.70
CA ILE A 45 8.41 6.27 3.41
C ILE A 45 9.67 6.90 4.01
N ASN A 46 10.50 6.07 4.66
CA ASN A 46 11.78 6.48 5.21
C ASN A 46 12.83 5.38 5.09
N PHE A 47 14.10 5.79 4.95
CA PHE A 47 15.21 4.86 5.16
C PHE A 47 15.64 4.94 6.64
N ILE A 48 15.65 3.81 7.30
CA ILE A 48 16.10 3.70 8.69
C ILE A 48 17.05 2.52 8.78
N ASN A 49 18.28 2.77 9.20
CA ASN A 49 19.32 1.74 9.30
C ASN A 49 19.48 0.92 8.00
N SER A 50 19.53 1.62 6.87
CA SER A 50 19.63 1.03 5.53
C SER A 50 18.45 0.17 5.12
N LYS A 51 17.32 0.28 5.81
CA LYS A 51 16.09 -0.44 5.47
C LYS A 51 15.03 0.54 4.99
N LEU A 52 14.34 0.16 3.93
CA LEU A 52 13.22 0.97 3.41
C LEU A 52 11.98 0.67 4.22
N MET A 53 11.59 1.64 5.05
CA MET A 53 10.46 1.52 5.96
C MET A 53 9.32 2.41 5.53
N ALA A 54 8.11 2.05 5.90
CA ALA A 54 6.94 2.90 5.73
C ALA A 54 6.06 2.81 6.97
N ASP A 55 5.46 3.94 7.33
CA ASP A 55 4.39 3.95 8.33
C ASP A 55 3.11 3.55 7.60
N ILE A 56 2.63 2.34 7.84
CA ILE A 56 1.50 1.77 7.13
C ILE A 56 0.26 1.72 8.01
N CYS A 57 -0.90 1.75 7.34
CA CYS A 57 -2.16 1.41 7.97
C CYS A 57 -2.56 0.03 7.47
N HIS A 58 -2.72 -0.91 8.42
CA HIS A 58 -3.31 -2.20 8.11
C HIS A 58 -4.83 -2.01 8.08
N ILE A 59 -5.42 -2.19 6.90
CA ILE A 59 -6.85 -2.00 6.70
C ILE A 59 -7.44 -3.23 6.05
N ARG A 60 -8.76 -3.37 6.20
CA ARG A 60 -9.53 -4.39 5.49
C ARG A 60 -10.67 -3.70 4.76
N PHE A 61 -10.75 -3.91 3.46
CA PHE A 61 -11.84 -3.38 2.67
C PHE A 61 -13.07 -4.27 2.79
N LEU A 62 -14.24 -3.63 2.81
CA LEU A 62 -15.53 -4.27 2.98
C LEU A 62 -16.41 -3.93 1.79
N GLU A 63 -17.21 -4.89 1.34
CA GLU A 63 -18.18 -4.69 0.27
C GLU A 63 -19.47 -4.06 0.81
N ASN A 64 -19.34 -2.87 1.40
CA ASN A 64 -20.47 -2.16 2.00
C ASN A 64 -20.37 -0.69 1.61
N SER A 65 -21.44 -0.17 0.99
CA SER A 65 -21.47 1.20 0.48
C SER A 65 -21.36 2.28 1.56
N LYS A 66 -21.75 1.97 2.80
CA LYS A 66 -21.68 2.93 3.91
C LYS A 66 -20.34 2.92 4.61
N THR A 67 -19.76 1.73 4.79
CA THR A 67 -18.48 1.56 5.45
C THR A 67 -17.64 0.62 4.59
N TYR A 68 -16.77 1.18 3.76
CA TYR A 68 -16.02 0.39 2.80
C TYR A 68 -14.66 -0.09 3.32
N PHE A 69 -14.26 0.35 4.50
CA PHE A 69 -13.01 -0.12 5.10
C PHE A 69 -13.11 -0.24 6.61
N LYS A 70 -12.27 -1.10 7.16
CA LYS A 70 -12.06 -1.25 8.59
C LYS A 70 -10.59 -1.00 8.89
N PHE A 71 -10.30 -0.04 9.78
CA PHE A 71 -8.96 0.22 10.26
C PHE A 71 -8.60 -0.83 11.31
N ILE A 72 -7.47 -1.51 11.14
CA ILE A 72 -7.03 -2.56 12.06
C ILE A 72 -5.91 -2.04 12.96
N SER A 73 -4.83 -1.53 12.35
CA SER A 73 -3.70 -1.02 13.11
C SER A 73 -2.84 -0.10 12.26
N LYS A 74 -2.01 0.67 12.93
CA LYS A 74 -0.97 1.48 12.29
C LYS A 74 0.38 1.04 12.84
N LYS A 75 1.35 0.83 11.95
CA LYS A 75 2.67 0.38 12.37
C LYS A 75 3.73 0.73 11.34
N ARG A 76 4.99 0.66 11.78
CA ARG A 76 6.12 0.78 10.87
C ARG A 76 6.43 -0.59 10.29
N PHE A 77 6.66 -0.64 8.98
CA PHE A 77 6.81 -1.89 8.26
C PHE A 77 7.94 -1.78 7.25
N GLU A 78 8.75 -2.83 7.14
CA GLU A 78 9.80 -2.89 6.13
C GLU A 78 9.19 -3.32 4.80
N LEU A 79 9.20 -2.43 3.80
CA LEU A 79 8.52 -2.65 2.52
C LEU A 79 9.06 -3.87 1.76
N ARG A 80 10.33 -4.23 1.96
CA ARG A 80 10.91 -5.42 1.35
C ARG A 80 10.21 -6.72 1.76
N LYS A 81 9.49 -6.71 2.87
CA LYS A 81 8.75 -7.89 3.37
C LYS A 81 7.39 -8.04 2.74
N SER A 82 6.92 -7.08 1.94
CA SER A 82 5.69 -7.26 1.16
C SER A 82 5.94 -8.23 0.02
N LYS A 83 4.88 -8.90 -0.41
CA LYS A 83 4.94 -9.77 -1.58
C LYS A 83 4.80 -8.96 -2.86
N VAL A 84 3.90 -7.98 -2.84
CA VAL A 84 3.64 -7.08 -3.98
C VAL A 84 3.44 -5.68 -3.44
N ILE A 85 3.91 -4.68 -4.19
CA ILE A 85 3.63 -3.27 -3.93
C ILE A 85 2.91 -2.71 -5.15
N PHE A 86 1.70 -2.18 -4.96
CA PHE A 86 0.96 -1.47 -5.99
C PHE A 86 1.16 0.02 -5.82
N ILE A 87 1.55 0.70 -6.89
CA ILE A 87 1.65 2.15 -6.91
C ILE A 87 0.38 2.67 -7.61
N ARG A 88 -0.52 3.25 -6.82
CA ARG A 88 -1.87 3.60 -7.27
C ARG A 88 -2.27 5.03 -6.94
N GLN A 89 -1.32 5.94 -6.80
CA GLN A 89 -1.66 7.32 -6.52
C GLN A 89 -2.03 8.08 -7.79
N ASN A 90 -2.89 9.08 -7.62
CA ASN A 90 -3.35 9.92 -8.72
C ASN A 90 -2.40 11.08 -9.00
N PRO A 91 -2.31 11.57 -10.26
CA PRO A 91 -1.58 12.81 -10.53
C PRO A 91 -2.26 14.01 -9.83
N PRO A 92 -1.55 15.11 -9.62
CA PRO A 92 -0.19 15.39 -10.11
C PRO A 92 0.87 14.66 -9.28
N PHE A 93 1.94 14.24 -9.95
CA PHE A 93 3.08 13.62 -9.28
C PHE A 93 4.05 14.71 -8.84
N ASN A 94 4.37 14.72 -7.56
CA ASN A 94 5.26 15.70 -6.96
C ASN A 94 6.63 15.07 -6.62
N MET A 95 7.49 15.84 -5.93
CA MET A 95 8.82 15.35 -5.55
C MET A 95 8.75 14.15 -4.60
N ASP A 96 7.72 14.07 -3.77
CA ASP A 96 7.55 12.90 -2.90
C ASP A 96 7.33 11.64 -3.73
N TYR A 97 6.58 11.75 -4.83
CA TYR A 97 6.39 10.62 -5.75
C TYR A 97 7.71 10.21 -6.40
N VAL A 98 8.46 11.18 -6.93
CA VAL A 98 9.75 10.91 -7.58
C VAL A 98 10.72 10.25 -6.59
N THR A 99 10.81 10.79 -5.38
CA THR A 99 11.67 10.25 -4.34
C THR A 99 11.25 8.82 -3.97
N SER A 100 9.95 8.56 -3.86
CA SER A 100 9.45 7.23 -3.53
C SER A 100 9.80 6.20 -4.60
N THR A 101 9.74 6.58 -5.88
CA THR A 101 10.12 5.64 -6.96
C THR A 101 11.60 5.29 -6.89
N LEU A 102 12.46 6.25 -6.57
CA LEU A 102 13.88 5.98 -6.37
C LEU A 102 14.13 5.05 -5.18
N PHE A 103 13.40 5.26 -4.08
CA PHE A 103 13.49 4.41 -2.91
C PHE A 103 13.05 2.97 -3.21
N LEU A 104 11.91 2.82 -3.89
CA LEU A 104 11.39 1.50 -4.25
C LEU A 104 12.30 0.74 -5.19
N ASP A 105 13.05 1.46 -6.02
CA ASP A 105 14.00 0.85 -6.93
C ASP A 105 15.07 0.04 -6.18
N THR A 106 15.36 0.40 -4.94
CA THR A 106 16.36 -0.30 -4.12
C THR A 106 15.92 -1.70 -3.72
N ILE A 107 14.61 -1.99 -3.76
CA ILE A 107 14.08 -3.30 -3.33
C ILE A 107 13.39 -4.07 -4.47
N LYS A 108 13.48 -3.60 -5.70
CA LYS A 108 12.76 -4.20 -6.84
C LYS A 108 13.13 -5.66 -7.09
N ASN A 109 14.29 -6.12 -6.64
CA ASN A 109 14.70 -7.50 -6.79
C ASN A 109 14.11 -8.43 -5.72
N ASN A 110 13.50 -7.87 -4.69
CA ASN A 110 12.94 -8.61 -3.57
C ASN A 110 11.41 -8.61 -3.57
N VAL A 111 10.79 -7.63 -4.22
CA VAL A 111 9.35 -7.39 -4.19
C VAL A 111 8.89 -7.08 -5.60
N LYS A 112 7.75 -7.63 -5.99
CA LYS A 112 7.12 -7.26 -7.26
C LYS A 112 6.43 -5.91 -7.10
N ILE A 113 6.86 -4.94 -7.91
CA ILE A 113 6.30 -3.57 -7.89
C ILE A 113 5.50 -3.38 -9.18
N VAL A 114 4.26 -2.98 -9.01
CA VAL A 114 3.32 -2.81 -10.12
C VAL A 114 2.81 -1.38 -10.18
#